data_a1924a4ad08ecdcd7b7b654961a17c1d
#
_entry.id   a1924a4ad08ecdcd7b7b654961a17c1d
#
_cell.length_a   1.000
_cell.length_b   1.000
_cell.length_c   1.000
_cell.angle_alpha   90.00
_cell.angle_beta   90.00
_cell.angle_gamma   90.00
#
_symmetry.space_group_name_H-M   'P 1'
#
loop_
_entity.id
_entity.type
_entity.pdbx_description
1 polymer ?
#
loop_
_entity_poly.entity_id
_entity_poly.type
_entity_poly.pdbx_seq_one_letter_code
_entity_poly.pdbx_strand_id
1 'polypeptide(L)'
;MKKSSIAFLFALQLAGCAAVTPGALPPFYGEPGSENSFDKVVNIAPDAKWVNVKSGETIKFVDLASGRSFVWSFQLRNFAVFDLAAVAPRGVLSHEHLTVYVAQDTRETDDN
;
A
#
# COMPACT_ATOMS: atom_id res chain seq x y z
N MET A 1 32.22 -20.19 34.36
CA MET A 1 31.87 -20.97 33.52
C MET A 1 30.53 -20.94 33.11
N LYS A 2 29.71 -21.03 33.66
CA LYS A 2 28.43 -21.03 33.32
C LYS A 2 27.99 -19.92 32.56
N LYS A 3 28.57 -18.89 32.55
CA LYS A 3 28.16 -17.79 31.87
C LYS A 3 28.08 -17.98 30.41
N SER A 4 28.76 -18.80 29.89
CA SER A 4 28.75 -18.89 28.45
C SER A 4 27.38 -19.19 27.92
N SER A 5 26.60 -19.82 28.62
CA SER A 5 25.37 -20.19 28.03
C SER A 5 24.52 -19.05 27.70
N ILE A 6 24.68 -17.98 28.30
CA ILE A 6 23.89 -16.91 27.98
C ILE A 6 24.09 -16.35 26.68
N ALA A 7 25.23 -16.34 26.25
CA ALA A 7 25.50 -15.76 25.02
C ALA A 7 24.68 -16.21 23.92
N PHE A 8 24.46 -17.43 23.72
CA PHE A 8 23.79 -17.78 22.55
C PHE A 8 22.35 -17.51 22.58
N LEU A 9 21.84 -17.15 23.66
CA LEU A 9 20.52 -16.89 23.67
C LEU A 9 20.09 -15.88 22.73
N PHE A 10 20.70 -14.77 22.71
CA PHE A 10 20.26 -13.76 21.89
C PHE A 10 20.47 -14.00 20.46
N ALA A 11 21.30 -14.83 20.13
CA ALA A 11 21.53 -15.07 18.76
C ALA A 11 20.27 -15.53 18.10
N LEU A 12 19.47 -16.20 18.78
CA LEU A 12 18.32 -16.66 18.19
C LEU A 12 17.40 -15.65 17.79
N GLN A 13 17.25 -14.69 18.52
CA GLN A 13 16.32 -13.75 18.19
C GLN A 13 16.53 -13.11 16.95
N LEU A 14 17.68 -12.77 16.65
CA LEU A 14 17.84 -12.08 15.48
C LEU A 14 17.49 -12.83 14.31
N ALA A 15 17.70 -14.03 14.33
CA ALA A 15 17.41 -14.78 13.18
C ALA A 15 15.97 -14.70 12.89
N GLY A 16 15.19 -14.77 13.86
CA GLY A 16 13.82 -14.82 13.63
C GLY A 16 13.26 -13.59 13.08
N CYS A 17 13.62 -12.50 13.59
CA CYS A 17 12.99 -11.37 13.12
C CYS A 17 13.36 -10.99 11.76
N ALA A 18 14.51 -11.23 11.39
CA ALA A 18 14.90 -10.78 10.10
C ALA A 18 14.19 -11.46 9.00
N ALA A 19 13.81 -12.61 9.19
CA ALA A 19 13.33 -13.35 8.09
C ALA A 19 11.96 -12.99 7.62
N VAL A 20 11.16 -12.47 8.43
CA VAL A 20 9.79 -12.29 8.05
C VAL A 20 9.36 -10.89 7.87
N THR A 21 8.64 -10.64 6.83
CA THR A 21 8.10 -9.34 6.58
C THR A 21 6.65 -9.48 6.26
N PRO A 22 5.85 -9.78 7.23
CA PRO A 22 4.45 -9.99 6.96
C PRO A 22 3.86 -8.73 6.43
N GLY A 23 3.07 -8.82 5.48
CA GLY A 23 2.50 -7.65 4.91
C GLY A 23 3.25 -7.12 3.71
N ALA A 24 4.35 -7.75 3.37
CA ALA A 24 5.03 -7.37 2.16
C ALA A 24 4.12 -7.63 0.99
N LEU A 25 4.03 -6.71 0.07
CA LEU A 25 3.13 -6.84 -1.05
C LEU A 25 3.85 -7.12 -2.33
N PRO A 26 3.16 -7.77 -3.25
CA PRO A 26 3.76 -8.00 -4.56
C PRO A 26 4.04 -6.67 -5.21
N PRO A 27 5.12 -6.56 -5.92
CA PRO A 27 5.48 -5.29 -6.54
C PRO A 27 4.49 -4.82 -7.59
N PHE A 28 3.65 -5.68 -8.10
CA PHE A 28 2.73 -5.22 -9.11
C PHE A 28 1.55 -4.45 -8.55
N TYR A 29 1.46 -4.28 -7.23
CA TYR A 29 0.41 -3.45 -6.66
C TYR A 29 0.85 -1.98 -6.54
N GLY A 30 2.12 -1.70 -6.72
CA GLY A 30 2.63 -0.35 -6.53
C GLY A 30 3.42 -0.24 -5.25
N GLU A 31 3.54 0.96 -4.75
CA GLU A 31 4.35 1.19 -3.56
C GLU A 31 3.86 2.41 -2.79
N PRO A 32 4.22 2.54 -1.53
CA PRO A 32 3.83 3.71 -0.75
C PRO A 32 4.43 4.97 -1.36
N GLY A 33 3.67 6.05 -1.35
CA GLY A 33 4.16 7.32 -1.84
C GLY A 33 4.48 8.27 -0.70
N SER A 34 4.93 9.45 -1.07
CA SER A 34 5.29 10.45 -0.11
C SER A 34 4.10 11.32 0.23
N GLU A 35 3.95 11.65 1.48
CA GLU A 35 2.85 12.51 1.90
C GLU A 35 2.93 13.90 1.29
N ASN A 36 4.09 14.27 0.80
CA ASN A 36 4.28 15.58 0.25
C ASN A 36 4.30 15.62 -1.26
N SER A 37 4.06 14.51 -1.90
CA SER A 37 4.17 14.49 -3.35
C SER A 37 3.17 13.51 -3.93
N PHE A 38 2.07 14.04 -4.43
CA PHE A 38 1.05 13.18 -5.03
C PHE A 38 0.37 13.95 -6.15
N ASP A 39 -0.24 13.22 -7.06
CA ASP A 39 -0.86 13.82 -8.22
C ASP A 39 -2.27 14.32 -7.94
N LYS A 40 -2.98 13.63 -7.11
CA LYS A 40 -4.33 14.06 -6.78
C LYS A 40 -4.82 13.42 -5.49
N VAL A 41 -5.91 13.92 -4.99
CA VAL A 41 -6.50 13.44 -3.75
C VAL A 41 -7.82 12.77 -4.08
N VAL A 42 -8.05 11.61 -3.48
CA VAL A 42 -9.31 10.91 -3.63
C VAL A 42 -9.92 10.78 -2.24
N ASN A 43 -11.11 11.33 -2.05
CA ASN A 43 -11.79 11.22 -0.78
C ASN A 43 -12.66 9.98 -0.82
N ILE A 44 -12.55 9.14 0.18
CA ILE A 44 -13.27 7.89 0.24
C ILE A 44 -14.48 8.06 1.17
N ALA A 45 -15.66 8.02 0.58
CA ALA A 45 -16.88 8.15 1.37
C ALA A 45 -17.14 6.89 2.17
N PRO A 46 -17.86 6.99 3.27
CA PRO A 46 -18.12 5.81 4.10
C PRO A 46 -18.83 4.68 3.35
N ASP A 47 -19.63 5.01 2.35
CA ASP A 47 -20.33 3.99 1.59
C ASP A 47 -19.67 3.65 0.28
N ALA A 48 -18.44 4.09 0.07
CA ALA A 48 -17.75 3.79 -1.18
C ALA A 48 -17.52 2.30 -1.31
N LYS A 49 -17.64 1.79 -2.53
CA LYS A 49 -17.43 0.39 -2.79
C LYS A 49 -16.25 0.15 -3.70
N TRP A 50 -15.84 1.16 -4.43
CA TRP A 50 -14.65 1.04 -5.27
C TRP A 50 -14.10 2.44 -5.54
N VAL A 51 -12.86 2.47 -6.02
CA VAL A 51 -12.24 3.72 -6.48
C VAL A 51 -11.56 3.43 -7.80
N ASN A 52 -11.44 4.45 -8.63
CA ASN A 52 -10.80 4.33 -9.94
C ASN A 52 -9.58 5.23 -9.99
N VAL A 53 -8.46 4.66 -10.42
CA VAL A 53 -7.24 5.44 -10.57
C VAL A 53 -6.59 5.03 -11.87
N LYS A 54 -5.52 5.70 -12.25
CA LYS A 54 -4.79 5.36 -13.47
C LYS A 54 -3.39 4.91 -13.13
N SER A 55 -2.87 4.04 -13.96
CA SER A 55 -1.50 3.60 -13.82
C SER A 55 -0.58 4.81 -13.92
N GLY A 56 0.40 4.86 -13.09
CA GLY A 56 1.36 5.97 -13.06
C GLY A 56 0.99 7.09 -12.11
N GLU A 57 -0.21 7.07 -11.55
CA GLU A 57 -0.59 8.12 -10.63
C GLU A 57 -0.18 7.82 -9.20
N THR A 58 0.13 8.86 -8.46
CA THR A 58 0.37 8.76 -7.03
C THR A 58 -0.80 9.48 -6.39
N ILE A 59 -1.54 8.78 -5.56
CA ILE A 59 -2.81 9.28 -5.04
C ILE A 59 -2.77 9.38 -3.51
N LYS A 60 -3.28 10.49 -3.01
CA LYS A 60 -3.47 10.61 -1.58
C LYS A 60 -4.92 10.25 -1.31
N PHE A 61 -5.13 9.17 -0.58
CA PHE A 61 -6.48 8.73 -0.24
C PHE A 61 -6.83 9.26 1.15
N VAL A 62 -7.98 9.90 1.25
CA VAL A 62 -8.45 10.41 2.53
C VAL A 62 -9.72 9.68 2.88
N ASP A 63 -9.69 8.93 3.97
CA ASP A 63 -10.87 8.19 4.40
C ASP A 63 -11.73 9.14 5.22
N LEU A 64 -12.89 9.49 4.70
CA LEU A 64 -13.71 10.48 5.35
C LEU A 64 -14.29 10.00 6.66
N ALA A 65 -14.45 8.71 6.84
CA ALA A 65 -14.98 8.18 8.07
C ALA A 65 -13.94 8.20 9.20
N SER A 66 -12.71 7.86 8.91
CA SER A 66 -11.70 7.85 9.94
C SER A 66 -10.95 9.17 10.05
N GLY A 67 -10.99 9.97 9.00
CA GLY A 67 -10.25 11.22 8.97
C GLY A 67 -8.77 11.03 8.70
N ARG A 68 -8.34 9.83 8.39
CA ARG A 68 -6.93 9.56 8.14
C ARG A 68 -6.66 9.40 6.67
N SER A 69 -5.40 9.44 6.31
CA SER A 69 -5.02 9.37 4.91
C SER A 69 -3.74 8.60 4.70
N PHE A 70 -3.51 8.22 3.46
CA PHE A 70 -2.25 7.59 3.07
C PHE A 70 -2.03 7.86 1.60
N VAL A 71 -0.80 7.73 1.15
CA VAL A 71 -0.44 7.99 -0.24
C VAL A 71 0.08 6.70 -0.85
N TRP A 72 -0.43 6.38 -2.02
CA TRP A 72 0.00 5.16 -2.71
C TRP A 72 0.32 5.49 -4.16
N SER A 73 1.44 4.95 -4.64
CA SER A 73 1.89 5.19 -5.99
C SER A 73 1.57 3.98 -6.84
N PHE A 74 0.77 4.19 -7.89
CA PHE A 74 0.33 3.11 -8.76
C PHE A 74 1.25 3.01 -9.97
N GLN A 75 2.51 2.73 -9.72
CA GLN A 75 3.48 2.60 -10.79
C GLN A 75 3.38 1.19 -11.37
N LEU A 76 2.32 0.97 -12.14
CA LEU A 76 2.04 -0.33 -12.72
C LEU A 76 2.08 -0.23 -14.22
N ARG A 77 2.43 -1.29 -14.89
CA ARG A 77 2.48 -1.25 -16.32
C ARG A 77 1.15 -1.49 -16.97
N ASN A 78 0.33 -2.29 -16.34
CA ASN A 78 -0.94 -2.66 -16.92
C ASN A 78 -2.06 -2.37 -15.96
N PHE A 79 -3.26 -2.54 -16.44
CA PHE A 79 -4.40 -2.36 -15.60
C PHE A 79 -4.38 -3.42 -14.50
N ALA A 80 -4.95 -3.12 -13.39
CA ALA A 80 -4.99 -4.05 -12.27
C ALA A 80 -6.24 -3.79 -11.44
N VAL A 81 -6.69 -4.81 -10.73
CA VAL A 81 -7.82 -4.68 -9.82
C VAL A 81 -7.43 -5.39 -8.54
N PHE A 82 -7.48 -4.70 -7.44
CA PHE A 82 -7.14 -5.33 -6.18
C PHE A 82 -7.83 -4.59 -5.03
N ASP A 83 -7.67 -5.10 -3.84
CA ASP A 83 -8.31 -4.53 -2.67
C ASP A 83 -7.39 -3.45 -2.09
N LEU A 84 -7.87 -2.21 -2.08
CA LEU A 84 -7.06 -1.12 -1.56
C LEU A 84 -6.74 -1.35 -0.08
N ALA A 85 -7.59 -2.06 0.63
CA ALA A 85 -7.32 -2.35 2.03
C ALA A 85 -6.09 -3.22 2.20
N ALA A 86 -5.67 -3.93 1.16
CA ALA A 86 -4.48 -4.76 1.25
C ALA A 86 -3.21 -3.94 1.28
N VAL A 87 -3.25 -2.73 0.76
CA VAL A 87 -2.05 -1.88 0.73
C VAL A 87 -2.13 -0.72 1.72
N ALA A 88 -3.30 -0.41 2.23
CA ALA A 88 -3.44 0.72 3.14
C ALA A 88 -2.81 0.41 4.49
N PRO A 89 -2.22 1.40 5.13
CA PRO A 89 -1.70 1.18 6.48
C PRO A 89 -2.82 0.83 7.42
N ARG A 90 -2.49 0.05 8.42
CA ARG A 90 -3.48 -0.39 9.37
C ARG A 90 -4.15 0.80 10.05
N GLY A 91 -5.44 0.76 10.17
CA GLY A 91 -6.17 1.80 10.88
C GLY A 91 -6.54 3.02 10.07
N VAL A 92 -6.17 3.07 8.81
CA VAL A 92 -6.51 4.23 7.98
C VAL A 92 -7.86 4.02 7.31
N LEU A 93 -8.05 2.90 6.63
CA LEU A 93 -9.32 2.67 5.97
C LEU A 93 -10.34 2.13 6.94
N SER A 94 -11.54 2.69 6.89
CA SER A 94 -12.62 2.19 7.70
C SER A 94 -13.31 1.02 7.03
N HIS A 95 -13.00 0.77 5.76
CA HIS A 95 -13.58 -0.34 5.02
C HIS A 95 -12.72 -1.58 5.19
N GLU A 96 -13.35 -2.73 5.32
CA GLU A 96 -12.59 -3.98 5.34
C GLU A 96 -12.10 -4.30 3.95
N HIS A 97 -12.87 -3.92 2.95
CA HIS A 97 -12.52 -4.19 1.57
C HIS A 97 -12.95 -3.00 0.72
N LEU A 98 -12.11 -2.58 -0.16
CA LEU A 98 -12.44 -1.49 -1.06
C LEU A 98 -11.69 -1.74 -2.37
N THR A 99 -12.42 -2.09 -3.41
CA THR A 99 -11.79 -2.43 -4.69
C THR A 99 -11.21 -1.21 -5.36
N VAL A 100 -9.98 -1.30 -5.81
CA VAL A 100 -9.39 -0.25 -6.61
C VAL A 100 -9.19 -0.78 -8.01
N TYR A 101 -9.66 0.00 -9.00
CA TYR A 101 -9.48 -0.33 -10.40
C TYR A 101 -8.41 0.60 -10.94
N VAL A 102 -7.31 0.03 -11.40
CA VAL A 102 -6.20 0.79 -11.94
C VAL A 102 -6.24 0.66 -13.43
N ALA A 103 -6.64 1.71 -14.11
CA ALA A 103 -6.75 1.68 -15.55
C ALA A 103 -5.42 2.04 -16.18
N GLN A 104 -5.19 1.54 -17.37
CA GLN A 104 -3.98 1.87 -18.08
C GLN A 104 -4.00 3.35 -18.43
N ASP A 105 -2.86 3.99 -18.41
CA ASP A 105 -2.78 5.40 -18.77
C ASP A 105 -2.89 5.53 -20.26
N THR A 106 -4.03 6.02 -20.73
CA THR A 106 -4.27 6.08 -22.15
C THR A 106 -3.44 7.12 -22.85
N ARG A 107 -2.84 8.02 -22.11
CA ARG A 107 -1.99 9.01 -22.78
C ARG A 107 -0.82 8.36 -23.48
N GLU A 108 -0.39 7.23 -22.98
CA GLU A 108 0.72 6.57 -23.63
C GLU A 108 0.33 5.93 -24.93
N THR A 109 -0.91 5.52 -25.06
CA THR A 109 -1.31 4.93 -26.31
C THR A 109 -1.79 5.96 -27.27
N ASP A 110 -2.19 7.10 -26.81
CA ASP A 110 -2.66 8.12 -27.71
C ASP A 110 -1.57 8.78 -28.51
N ASP A 111 -0.38 8.62 -28.09
CA ASP A 111 0.70 9.23 -28.81
C ASP A 111 1.09 8.55 -30.04
N ASN A 112 0.48 7.56 -30.43
CA ASN A 112 0.87 6.88 -31.65
C ASN A 112 0.28 7.44 -32.88
#